data_9f3655b5af2fc2918dfa96aa3d23ee63
#
_entry.id   9f3655b5af2fc2918dfa96aa3d23ee63
#
_cell.length_a   1.000
_cell.length_b   1.000
_cell.length_c   1.000
_cell.angle_alpha   90.00
_cell.angle_beta   90.00
_cell.angle_gamma   90.00
#
_symmetry.space_group_name_H-M   'P 1'
#
loop_
_entity.id
_entity.type
_entity.pdbx_description
1 polymer ?
#
loop_
_entity_poly.entity_id
_entity_poly.type
_entity_poly.pdbx_seq_one_letter_code
_entity_poly.pdbx_strand_id
1 'polypeptide(L)'
;MPVGPLQLLDELSVSLALNVAKETKEALGTKYEETGTESILLEMSQKNRLGRKELAGFYEYDKKGRRLKLWEGLRNLNIEKNSANISTLTVKNRLAYVQALEAARALEENILLSVEEGDVGGILGWGCLIWAGGPFSWLDYIGHENVVVECQDLSDQYGSRFTPPKIIKELANSGSKF
;
A
#
# COMPACT_ATOMS: atom_id res chain seq x y z
N MET A 1 -2.43 -8.22 -7.08
CA MET A 1 -1.58 -7.35 -7.92
C MET A 1 -0.66 -8.23 -8.78
N PRO A 2 -0.54 -7.98 -10.07
CA PRO A 2 0.31 -8.80 -10.98
C PRO A 2 1.81 -8.63 -10.69
N VAL A 3 2.21 -7.50 -10.09
CA VAL A 3 3.60 -7.23 -9.67
C VAL A 3 3.63 -6.79 -8.21
N GLY A 4 4.72 -7.13 -7.51
CA GLY A 4 4.93 -6.68 -6.13
C GLY A 4 5.29 -5.18 -6.06
N PRO A 5 5.14 -4.54 -4.87
CA PRO A 5 5.31 -3.10 -4.71
C PRO A 5 6.70 -2.59 -5.10
N LEU A 6 7.77 -3.28 -4.75
CA LEU A 6 9.13 -2.88 -5.12
C LEU A 6 9.37 -2.96 -6.62
N GLN A 7 8.80 -3.99 -7.28
CA GLN A 7 8.89 -4.08 -8.74
C GLN A 7 8.07 -2.98 -9.41
N LEU A 8 6.90 -2.63 -8.88
CA LEU A 8 6.10 -1.54 -9.40
C LEU A 8 6.86 -0.21 -9.32
N LEU A 9 7.51 0.07 -8.20
CA LEU A 9 8.36 1.26 -8.04
C LEU A 9 9.49 1.31 -9.08
N ASP A 10 10.13 0.18 -9.38
CA ASP A 10 11.17 0.10 -10.40
C ASP A 10 10.63 0.32 -11.83
N GLU A 11 9.40 -0.11 -12.11
CA GLU A 11 8.75 0.14 -13.42
C GLU A 11 8.32 1.61 -13.59
N LEU A 12 7.82 2.24 -12.52
CA LEU A 12 7.37 3.64 -12.52
C LEU A 12 8.50 4.66 -12.41
N SER A 13 9.59 4.31 -11.81
CA SER A 13 10.77 5.03 -11.37
C SER A 13 10.67 5.63 -9.96
N VAL A 14 11.81 5.57 -9.26
CA VAL A 14 11.99 6.19 -7.94
C VAL A 14 11.81 7.70 -8.00
N SER A 15 12.25 8.35 -9.10
CA SER A 15 12.10 9.79 -9.29
C SER A 15 10.63 10.22 -9.36
N LEU A 16 9.78 9.45 -10.04
CA LEU A 16 8.35 9.72 -10.07
C LEU A 16 7.74 9.59 -8.67
N ALA A 17 8.08 8.53 -7.96
CA ALA A 17 7.57 8.32 -6.59
C ALA A 17 7.98 9.47 -5.65
N LEU A 18 9.22 9.98 -5.76
CA LEU A 18 9.67 11.14 -5.00
C LEU A 18 8.90 12.41 -5.34
N ASN A 19 8.63 12.66 -6.62
CA ASN A 19 7.86 13.82 -7.03
C ASN A 19 6.42 13.75 -6.50
N VAL A 20 5.77 12.59 -6.60
CA VAL A 20 4.43 12.38 -6.03
C VAL A 20 4.43 12.62 -4.52
N ALA A 21 5.41 12.07 -3.79
CA ALA A 21 5.51 12.29 -2.34
C ALA A 21 5.67 13.79 -2.00
N LYS A 22 6.49 14.52 -2.77
CA LYS A 22 6.68 15.97 -2.59
C LYS A 22 5.39 16.75 -2.86
N GLU A 23 4.72 16.50 -3.97
CA GLU A 23 3.46 17.15 -4.32
C GLU A 23 2.36 16.84 -3.29
N THR A 24 2.28 15.60 -2.82
CA THR A 24 1.35 15.19 -1.77
C THR A 24 1.64 15.95 -0.46
N LYS A 25 2.91 16.07 -0.08
CA LYS A 25 3.32 16.83 1.11
C LYS A 25 2.95 18.30 1.00
N GLU A 26 3.15 18.90 -0.17
CA GLU A 26 2.76 20.30 -0.45
C GLU A 26 1.24 20.49 -0.38
N ALA A 27 0.47 19.56 -0.96
CA ALA A 27 -0.99 19.62 -0.99
C ALA A 27 -1.64 19.41 0.39
N LEU A 28 -1.13 18.48 1.19
CA LEU A 28 -1.68 18.16 2.52
C LEU A 28 -1.15 19.09 3.63
N GLY A 29 0.01 19.72 3.44
CA GLY A 29 0.62 20.60 4.42
C GLY A 29 0.78 19.94 5.78
N THR A 30 0.17 20.50 6.81
CA THR A 30 0.25 19.97 8.21
C THR A 30 -0.46 18.64 8.43
N LYS A 31 -1.28 18.18 7.47
CA LYS A 31 -1.95 16.88 7.55
C LYS A 31 -1.09 15.74 6.97
N TYR A 32 0.05 16.07 6.39
CA TYR A 32 0.94 15.05 5.82
C TYR A 32 1.66 14.29 6.93
N GLU A 33 1.52 12.97 6.92
CA GLU A 33 2.24 12.07 7.82
C GLU A 33 3.40 11.41 7.07
N GLU A 34 4.63 11.64 7.53
CA GLU A 34 5.81 10.97 6.97
C GLU A 34 5.77 9.47 7.28
N THR A 35 5.99 8.66 6.25
CA THR A 35 5.92 7.20 6.37
C THR A 35 7.28 6.53 6.47
N GLY A 36 8.37 7.31 6.34
CA GLY A 36 9.73 6.79 6.20
C GLY A 36 10.05 6.24 4.80
N THR A 37 9.05 6.14 3.91
CA THR A 37 9.25 5.73 2.51
C THR A 37 10.07 6.77 1.75
N GLU A 38 9.85 8.04 2.04
CA GLU A 38 10.49 9.20 1.41
C GLU A 38 12.02 9.15 1.59
N SER A 39 12.49 8.83 2.79
CA SER A 39 13.93 8.70 3.09
C SER A 39 14.57 7.57 2.29
N ILE A 40 13.88 6.44 2.15
CA ILE A 40 14.36 5.30 1.35
C ILE A 40 14.44 5.69 -0.14
N LEU A 41 13.40 6.31 -0.67
CA LEU A 41 13.37 6.75 -2.07
C LEU A 41 14.44 7.79 -2.36
N LEU A 42 14.69 8.72 -1.43
CA LEU A 42 15.73 9.72 -1.54
C LEU A 42 17.13 9.07 -1.57
N GLU A 43 17.39 8.12 -0.67
CA GLU A 43 18.66 7.39 -0.64
C GLU A 43 18.87 6.55 -1.91
N MET A 44 17.82 5.90 -2.42
CA MET A 44 17.85 5.19 -3.70
C MET A 44 18.21 6.15 -4.85
N SER A 45 17.60 7.33 -4.89
CA SER A 45 17.89 8.35 -5.90
C SER A 45 19.34 8.85 -5.82
N GLN A 46 19.84 9.15 -4.63
CA GLN A 46 21.24 9.57 -4.43
C GLN A 46 22.25 8.50 -4.89
N LYS A 47 21.86 7.24 -4.85
CA LYS A 47 22.69 6.12 -5.34
C LYS A 47 22.46 5.82 -6.83
N ASN A 48 21.76 6.70 -7.57
CA ASN A 48 21.37 6.51 -8.98
C ASN A 48 20.61 5.19 -9.25
N ARG A 49 19.85 4.71 -8.26
CA ARG A 49 19.02 3.52 -8.39
C ARG A 49 17.58 3.93 -8.67
N LEU A 50 17.34 4.36 -9.91
CA LEU A 50 16.09 5.02 -10.31
C LEU A 50 15.03 4.05 -10.83
N GLY A 51 15.38 2.80 -11.07
CA GLY A 51 14.46 1.78 -11.52
C GLY A 51 14.91 1.00 -12.76
N ARG A 52 13.98 0.26 -13.36
CA ARG A 52 14.25 -0.66 -14.47
C ARG A 52 14.85 0.03 -15.71
N LYS A 53 14.39 1.24 -16.03
CA LYS A 53 14.87 1.99 -17.20
C LYS A 53 16.36 2.27 -17.11
N GLU A 54 16.86 2.53 -15.89
CA GLU A 54 18.28 2.78 -15.60
C GLU A 54 19.02 1.49 -15.24
N LEU A 55 18.38 0.33 -15.41
CA LEU A 55 18.89 -1.02 -15.10
C LEU A 55 19.31 -1.19 -13.63
N ALA A 56 18.89 -0.28 -12.75
CA ALA A 56 19.24 -0.24 -11.34
C ALA A 56 18.09 0.37 -10.53
N GLY A 57 17.45 -0.40 -9.70
CA GLY A 57 16.37 0.00 -8.80
C GLY A 57 16.43 -0.77 -7.49
N PHE A 58 15.30 -1.14 -6.93
CA PHE A 58 15.21 -2.10 -5.84
C PHE A 58 15.72 -3.48 -6.25
N TYR A 59 15.64 -3.76 -7.56
CA TYR A 59 16.24 -4.95 -8.16
C TYR A 59 17.44 -4.59 -9.03
N GLU A 60 18.26 -5.61 -9.28
CA GLU A 60 19.27 -5.62 -10.32
C GLU A 60 18.63 -6.08 -11.64
N TYR A 61 19.10 -5.52 -12.75
CA TYR A 61 18.61 -5.82 -14.09
C TYR A 61 19.77 -6.18 -15.02
N ASP A 62 19.52 -7.07 -15.97
CA ASP A 62 20.48 -7.33 -17.04
C ASP A 62 20.42 -6.22 -18.13
N LYS A 63 21.36 -6.27 -19.09
CA LYS A 63 21.43 -5.28 -20.19
C LYS A 63 20.16 -5.23 -21.07
N LYS A 64 19.28 -6.23 -20.96
CA LYS A 64 17.99 -6.29 -21.65
C LYS A 64 16.82 -5.84 -20.78
N GLY A 65 17.07 -5.34 -19.58
CA GLY A 65 16.07 -4.89 -18.63
C GLY A 65 15.29 -6.05 -17.97
N ARG A 66 15.81 -7.29 -17.97
CA ARG A 66 15.20 -8.41 -17.25
C ARG A 66 15.63 -8.38 -15.81
N ARG A 67 14.66 -8.46 -14.90
CA ARG A 67 14.88 -8.49 -13.47
C ARG A 67 15.69 -9.71 -13.05
N LEU A 68 16.72 -9.49 -12.25
CA LEU A 68 17.60 -10.53 -11.70
C LEU A 68 17.26 -10.81 -10.23
N LYS A 69 17.88 -10.10 -9.31
CA LYS A 69 17.73 -10.28 -7.85
C LYS A 69 17.48 -8.94 -7.17
N LEU A 70 17.04 -8.98 -5.92
CA LEU A 70 17.02 -7.78 -5.08
C LEU A 70 18.43 -7.22 -4.93
N TRP A 71 18.54 -5.90 -4.97
CA TRP A 71 19.80 -5.23 -4.72
C TRP A 71 20.28 -5.48 -3.28
N GLU A 72 21.48 -5.97 -3.11
CA GLU A 72 22.03 -6.33 -1.80
C GLU A 72 22.21 -5.11 -0.88
N GLY A 73 22.41 -3.93 -1.47
CA GLY A 73 22.53 -2.67 -0.72
C GLY A 73 21.30 -2.22 0.03
N LEU A 74 20.11 -2.84 -0.22
CA LEU A 74 18.90 -2.59 0.57
C LEU A 74 19.11 -2.87 2.07
N ARG A 75 19.99 -3.81 2.41
CA ARG A 75 20.33 -4.13 3.80
C ARG A 75 21.09 -3.01 4.54
N ASN A 76 21.68 -2.12 3.77
CA ASN A 76 22.53 -1.03 4.25
C ASN A 76 21.82 0.34 4.19
N LEU A 77 20.58 0.38 3.70
CA LEU A 77 19.77 1.59 3.75
C LEU A 77 19.54 1.96 5.22
N ASN A 78 19.51 3.25 5.49
CA ASN A 78 19.27 3.79 6.83
C ASN A 78 17.78 3.67 7.21
N ILE A 79 17.31 2.42 7.29
CA ILE A 79 15.95 2.07 7.70
C ILE A 79 16.01 1.75 9.18
N GLU A 80 15.12 2.36 9.97
CA GLU A 80 14.96 1.93 11.36
C GLU A 80 14.69 0.43 11.40
N LYS A 81 15.66 -0.32 11.94
CA LYS A 81 15.60 -1.79 12.00
C LYS A 81 14.66 -2.30 13.10
N ASN A 82 13.50 -1.70 13.26
CA ASN A 82 12.47 -2.19 14.18
C ASN A 82 11.77 -3.48 13.70
N SER A 83 12.25 -4.05 12.60
CA SER A 83 11.54 -5.08 11.85
C SER A 83 12.03 -6.50 12.07
N ALA A 84 12.81 -6.77 13.12
CA ALA A 84 13.48 -8.07 13.26
C ALA A 84 12.54 -9.30 13.26
N ASN A 85 11.22 -9.12 13.45
CA ASN A 85 10.27 -10.25 13.53
C ASN A 85 8.88 -9.97 12.95
N ILE A 86 8.75 -9.16 11.88
CA ILE A 86 7.44 -9.00 11.22
C ILE A 86 7.12 -10.29 10.46
N SER A 87 6.01 -10.94 10.81
CA SER A 87 5.57 -12.15 10.13
C SER A 87 5.13 -11.84 8.68
N THR A 88 5.30 -12.82 7.79
CA THR A 88 4.78 -12.70 6.41
C THR A 88 3.27 -12.46 6.40
N LEU A 89 2.53 -13.01 7.35
CA LEU A 89 1.09 -12.78 7.49
C LEU A 89 0.80 -11.32 7.82
N THR A 90 1.51 -10.73 8.77
CA THR A 90 1.38 -9.29 9.09
C THR A 90 1.63 -8.41 7.87
N VAL A 91 2.66 -8.70 7.07
CA VAL A 91 2.92 -7.95 5.83
C VAL A 91 1.78 -8.08 4.84
N LYS A 92 1.27 -9.29 4.62
CA LYS A 92 0.12 -9.54 3.73
C LYS A 92 -1.13 -8.80 4.21
N ASN A 93 -1.46 -8.89 5.49
CA ASN A 93 -2.62 -8.21 6.07
C ASN A 93 -2.50 -6.69 5.92
N ARG A 94 -1.35 -6.10 6.22
CA ARG A 94 -1.12 -4.67 6.03
C ARG A 94 -1.32 -4.22 4.58
N LEU A 95 -0.81 -4.99 3.61
CA LEU A 95 -0.99 -4.69 2.19
C LEU A 95 -2.44 -4.83 1.73
N ALA A 96 -3.19 -5.78 2.27
CA ALA A 96 -4.60 -5.98 1.94
C ALA A 96 -5.48 -4.90 2.59
N TYR A 97 -5.32 -4.68 3.90
CA TYR A 97 -6.12 -3.69 4.63
C TYR A 97 -5.93 -2.28 4.12
N VAL A 98 -4.71 -1.83 3.84
CA VAL A 98 -4.51 -0.45 3.36
C VAL A 98 -5.26 -0.16 2.06
N GLN A 99 -5.37 -1.15 1.17
CA GLN A 99 -6.12 -1.01 -0.09
C GLN A 99 -7.64 -1.06 0.14
N ALA A 100 -8.10 -2.01 0.96
CA ALA A 100 -9.53 -2.17 1.22
C ALA A 100 -10.11 -1.02 2.06
N LEU A 101 -9.37 -0.52 3.05
CA LEU A 101 -9.79 0.64 3.83
C LEU A 101 -9.83 1.91 2.99
N GLU A 102 -8.90 2.07 2.02
CA GLU A 102 -8.93 3.21 1.12
C GLU A 102 -10.13 3.15 0.16
N ALA A 103 -10.49 1.96 -0.34
CA ALA A 103 -11.72 1.77 -1.09
C ALA A 103 -12.95 2.13 -0.26
N ALA A 104 -12.99 1.75 1.02
CA ALA A 104 -14.09 2.09 1.93
C ALA A 104 -14.17 3.61 2.19
N ARG A 105 -13.02 4.32 2.32
CA ARG A 105 -13.01 5.79 2.40
C ARG A 105 -13.51 6.44 1.12
N ALA A 106 -13.08 5.94 -0.03
CA ALA A 106 -13.53 6.46 -1.32
C ALA A 106 -15.05 6.31 -1.52
N LEU A 107 -15.65 5.23 -0.99
CA LEU A 107 -17.10 5.05 -0.97
C LEU A 107 -17.76 6.03 0.01
N GLU A 108 -17.22 6.17 1.23
CA GLU A 108 -17.72 7.11 2.25
C GLU A 108 -17.69 8.56 1.77
N GLU A 109 -16.69 8.92 1.00
CA GLU A 109 -16.48 10.25 0.41
C GLU A 109 -17.23 10.46 -0.92
N ASN A 110 -18.04 9.50 -1.37
CA ASN A 110 -18.76 9.50 -2.65
C ASN A 110 -17.86 9.66 -3.89
N ILE A 111 -16.61 9.20 -3.81
CA ILE A 111 -15.71 9.08 -4.96
C ILE A 111 -16.10 7.82 -5.75
N LEU A 112 -16.37 6.70 -5.05
CA LEU A 112 -17.05 5.54 -5.60
C LEU A 112 -18.56 5.70 -5.39
N LEU A 113 -19.35 5.32 -6.38
CA LEU A 113 -20.80 5.45 -6.33
C LEU A 113 -21.47 4.15 -5.86
N SER A 114 -20.78 3.03 -5.93
CA SER A 114 -21.26 1.75 -5.42
C SER A 114 -20.14 0.80 -5.01
N VAL A 115 -20.51 -0.21 -4.25
CA VAL A 115 -19.64 -1.31 -3.80
C VAL A 115 -19.11 -2.10 -4.99
N GLU A 116 -19.99 -2.37 -5.97
CA GLU A 116 -19.66 -3.11 -7.19
C GLU A 116 -18.62 -2.38 -8.04
N GLU A 117 -18.72 -1.04 -8.16
CA GLU A 117 -17.71 -0.23 -8.84
C GLU A 117 -16.35 -0.39 -8.17
N GLY A 118 -16.31 -0.39 -6.84
CA GLY A 118 -15.08 -0.56 -6.10
C GLY A 118 -14.46 -1.95 -6.25
N ASP A 119 -15.27 -3.01 -6.19
CA ASP A 119 -14.80 -4.38 -6.36
C ASP A 119 -14.34 -4.64 -7.81
N VAL A 120 -15.16 -4.30 -8.79
CA VAL A 120 -14.81 -4.47 -10.22
C VAL A 120 -13.62 -3.59 -10.60
N GLY A 121 -13.61 -2.33 -10.18
CA GLY A 121 -12.52 -1.40 -10.43
C GLY A 121 -11.22 -1.85 -9.78
N GLY A 122 -11.27 -2.35 -8.55
CA GLY A 122 -10.12 -2.91 -7.85
C GLY A 122 -9.53 -4.13 -8.55
N ILE A 123 -10.38 -5.05 -8.99
CA ILE A 123 -9.97 -6.26 -9.70
C ILE A 123 -9.38 -5.93 -11.07
N LEU A 124 -10.09 -5.17 -11.90
CA LEU A 124 -9.68 -4.90 -13.28
C LEU A 124 -8.58 -3.84 -13.37
N GLY A 125 -8.56 -2.87 -12.45
CA GLY A 125 -7.58 -1.78 -12.46
C GLY A 125 -6.17 -2.23 -12.08
N TRP A 126 -6.03 -2.98 -10.97
CA TRP A 126 -4.70 -3.40 -10.49
C TRP A 126 -4.67 -4.80 -9.85
N GLY A 127 -5.71 -5.60 -10.02
CA GLY A 127 -5.76 -6.96 -9.49
C GLY A 127 -5.85 -7.03 -7.98
N CYS A 128 -6.56 -6.08 -7.35
CA CYS A 128 -6.76 -6.05 -5.91
C CYS A 128 -7.65 -7.20 -5.47
N LEU A 129 -7.14 -8.07 -4.58
CA LEU A 129 -7.91 -9.12 -3.91
C LEU A 129 -8.82 -9.95 -4.85
N ILE A 130 -8.33 -10.26 -6.06
CA ILE A 130 -9.08 -11.00 -7.11
C ILE A 130 -9.70 -12.27 -6.56
N TRP A 131 -8.96 -13.00 -5.73
CA TRP A 131 -9.37 -14.26 -5.13
C TRP A 131 -10.51 -14.13 -4.12
N ALA A 132 -10.79 -12.92 -3.65
CA ALA A 132 -11.84 -12.62 -2.67
C ALA A 132 -13.01 -11.84 -3.27
N GLY A 133 -13.00 -11.54 -4.57
CA GLY A 133 -14.06 -10.77 -5.23
C GLY A 133 -13.88 -9.25 -5.19
N GLY A 134 -12.74 -8.76 -4.70
CA GLY A 134 -12.42 -7.34 -4.58
C GLY A 134 -12.30 -6.86 -3.15
N PRO A 135 -12.05 -5.56 -2.93
CA PRO A 135 -11.82 -5.00 -1.60
C PRO A 135 -13.03 -5.08 -0.66
N PHE A 136 -14.23 -4.79 -1.11
CA PHE A 136 -15.43 -4.80 -0.27
C PHE A 136 -15.89 -6.24 0.03
N SER A 137 -15.94 -7.09 -0.99
CA SER A 137 -16.22 -8.52 -0.83
C SER A 137 -15.25 -9.19 0.15
N TRP A 138 -13.99 -8.76 0.15
CA TRP A 138 -13.00 -9.24 1.11
C TRP A 138 -13.26 -8.76 2.54
N LEU A 139 -13.65 -7.50 2.73
CA LEU A 139 -14.03 -6.97 4.05
C LEU A 139 -15.25 -7.69 4.62
N ASP A 140 -16.27 -7.96 3.77
CA ASP A 140 -17.44 -8.75 4.13
C ASP A 140 -17.08 -10.19 4.53
N TYR A 141 -16.12 -10.80 3.82
CA TYR A 141 -15.64 -12.15 4.12
C TYR A 141 -14.92 -12.22 5.48
N ILE A 142 -14.10 -11.23 5.81
CA ILE A 142 -13.41 -11.12 7.13
C ILE A 142 -14.43 -10.88 8.24
N GLY A 143 -15.47 -10.12 7.97
CA GLY A 143 -16.47 -9.64 8.93
C GLY A 143 -16.03 -8.32 9.58
N HIS A 144 -16.92 -7.33 9.53
CA HIS A 144 -16.59 -5.95 9.91
C HIS A 144 -16.14 -5.79 11.36
N GLU A 145 -16.66 -6.59 12.30
CA GLU A 145 -16.19 -6.58 13.69
C GLU A 145 -14.72 -6.95 13.80
N ASN A 146 -14.29 -8.02 13.09
CA ASN A 146 -12.90 -8.43 13.03
C ASN A 146 -12.04 -7.38 12.35
N VAL A 147 -12.53 -6.77 11.25
CA VAL A 147 -11.84 -5.68 10.55
C VAL A 147 -11.58 -4.51 11.49
N VAL A 148 -12.56 -4.10 12.30
CA VAL A 148 -12.39 -3.00 13.25
C VAL A 148 -11.30 -3.32 14.26
N VAL A 149 -11.31 -4.52 14.85
CA VAL A 149 -10.31 -4.93 15.85
C VAL A 149 -8.91 -5.01 15.23
N GLU A 150 -8.74 -5.74 14.14
CA GLU A 150 -7.43 -5.91 13.49
C GLU A 150 -6.88 -4.58 12.97
N CYS A 151 -7.73 -3.73 12.39
CA CYS A 151 -7.30 -2.44 11.87
C CYS A 151 -6.98 -1.44 12.99
N GLN A 152 -7.64 -1.52 14.15
CA GLN A 152 -7.25 -0.71 15.31
C GLN A 152 -5.86 -1.11 15.80
N ASP A 153 -5.58 -2.40 15.94
CA ASP A 153 -4.26 -2.90 16.32
C ASP A 153 -3.18 -2.47 15.31
N LEU A 154 -3.49 -2.52 14.01
CA LEU A 154 -2.58 -2.05 12.96
C LEU A 154 -2.39 -0.53 13.02
N SER A 155 -3.44 0.23 13.33
CA SER A 155 -3.37 1.69 13.47
C SER A 155 -2.46 2.10 14.63
N ASP A 156 -2.59 1.42 15.76
CA ASP A 156 -1.79 1.68 16.96
C ASP A 156 -0.29 1.37 16.74
N GLN A 157 0.01 0.36 15.91
CA GLN A 157 1.38 -0.06 15.64
C GLN A 157 2.02 0.64 14.43
N TYR A 158 1.23 0.98 13.40
CA TYR A 158 1.75 1.38 12.08
C TYR A 158 1.15 2.68 11.54
N GLY A 159 0.33 3.36 12.34
CA GLY A 159 -0.18 4.70 12.04
C GLY A 159 -1.58 4.75 11.46
N SER A 160 -2.09 5.97 11.35
CA SER A 160 -3.47 6.35 11.07
C SER A 160 -4.07 5.80 9.77
N ARG A 161 -3.23 5.42 8.80
CA ARG A 161 -3.66 4.83 7.53
C ARG A 161 -4.48 3.55 7.70
N PHE A 162 -4.34 2.86 8.85
CA PHE A 162 -5.09 1.65 9.18
C PHE A 162 -6.31 1.94 10.04
N THR A 163 -6.56 3.19 10.44
CA THR A 163 -7.76 3.54 11.22
C THR A 163 -9.02 3.16 10.45
N PRO A 164 -9.91 2.32 11.02
CA PRO A 164 -11.14 1.93 10.35
C PRO A 164 -12.00 3.14 10.03
N PRO A 165 -12.43 3.36 8.76
CA PRO A 165 -13.36 4.41 8.40
C PRO A 165 -14.72 4.22 9.06
N LYS A 166 -15.54 5.29 9.07
CA LYS A 166 -16.81 5.31 9.80
C LYS A 166 -17.78 4.26 9.27
N ILE A 167 -17.87 4.11 7.95
CA ILE A 167 -18.73 3.11 7.29
C ILE A 167 -18.46 1.69 7.80
N ILE A 168 -17.20 1.30 7.99
CA ILE A 168 -16.84 -0.02 8.51
C ILE A 168 -17.33 -0.21 9.95
N LYS A 169 -17.20 0.83 10.78
CA LYS A 169 -17.67 0.81 12.18
C LYS A 169 -19.19 0.72 12.26
N GLU A 170 -19.91 1.40 11.37
CA GLU A 170 -21.37 1.35 11.28
C GLU A 170 -21.85 -0.04 10.86
N LEU A 171 -21.20 -0.65 9.85
CA LEU A 171 -21.51 -2.02 9.43
C LEU A 171 -21.21 -3.04 10.53
N ALA A 172 -20.11 -2.89 11.25
CA ALA A 172 -19.78 -3.74 12.41
C ALA A 172 -20.86 -3.65 13.50
N ASN A 173 -21.32 -2.44 13.82
CA ASN A 173 -22.33 -2.21 14.86
C ASN A 173 -23.72 -2.74 14.46
N SER A 174 -24.07 -2.71 13.17
CA SER A 174 -25.36 -3.19 12.66
C SER A 174 -25.38 -4.67 12.32
N GLY A 175 -24.21 -5.32 12.24
CA GLY A 175 -24.06 -6.67 11.71
C GLY A 175 -24.39 -6.79 10.23
N SER A 176 -24.38 -5.67 9.50
CA SER A 176 -24.71 -5.61 8.08
C SER A 176 -23.46 -5.82 7.22
N LYS A 177 -23.70 -6.04 5.93
CA LYS A 177 -22.68 -6.13 4.88
C LYS A 177 -22.75 -4.92 3.96
N PHE A 178 -21.72 -4.74 3.16
CA PHE A 178 -21.72 -3.78 2.08
C PHE A 178 -22.86 -4.02 1.08
#